data_fe372361797bd4e3a2db6b82a9d265c8
#
_entry.id   fe372361797bd4e3a2db6b82a9d265c8
#
_cell.length_a   1.000
_cell.length_b   1.000
_cell.length_c   1.000
_cell.angle_alpha   90.00
_cell.angle_beta   90.00
_cell.angle_gamma   90.00
#
_symmetry.space_group_name_H-M   'P 1'
#
loop_
_entity.id
_entity.type
_entity.pdbx_description
1 polymer ?
#
loop_
_entity_poly.entity_id
_entity_poly.type
_entity_poly.pdbx_seq_one_letter_code
_entity_poly.pdbx_strand_id
1 'polypeptide(L)'
;MNVLMVHSKVKAEHVAEVEAAAKRMFAALQQAQPQGIRYTSCRLPDGVTYVALLEIDDGVDNPLPTLPEFRAFQEGLKQWVAEPPTSEPLTVIGSYRFF
;
A
#
# COMPACT_ATOMS: atom_id res chain seq x y z
N MET A 1 -0.14 16.29 8.59
CA MET A 1 0.38 14.95 8.20
C MET A 1 -0.81 14.02 8.04
N ASN A 2 -1.02 13.54 6.83
CA ASN A 2 -2.14 12.65 6.49
C ASN A 2 -1.63 11.24 6.35
N VAL A 3 -2.08 10.33 7.20
CA VAL A 3 -1.72 8.92 7.14
C VAL A 3 -2.97 8.10 6.92
N LEU A 4 -2.91 7.21 5.94
CA LEU A 4 -3.99 6.29 5.62
C LEU A 4 -3.51 4.86 5.86
N MET A 5 -4.30 4.08 6.58
CA MET A 5 -4.06 2.65 6.72
C MET A 5 -5.02 1.89 5.82
N VAL A 6 -4.47 1.00 5.00
CA VAL A 6 -5.29 0.09 4.18
C VAL A 6 -5.07 -1.32 4.67
N HIS A 7 -6.15 -2.01 4.97
CA HIS A 7 -6.13 -3.37 5.51
C HIS A 7 -6.77 -4.29 4.46
N SER A 8 -6.03 -5.33 4.05
CA SER A 8 -6.48 -6.25 2.99
C SER A 8 -6.26 -7.69 3.43
N LYS A 9 -7.25 -8.54 3.20
CA LYS A 9 -7.10 -9.98 3.37
C LYS A 9 -7.19 -10.63 2.01
N VAL A 10 -6.15 -11.39 1.62
CA VAL A 10 -6.11 -12.05 0.32
C VAL A 10 -6.42 -13.54 0.45
N LYS A 11 -6.82 -14.14 -0.65
CA LYS A 11 -7.00 -15.59 -0.71
C LYS A 11 -5.64 -16.26 -0.64
N ALA A 12 -5.51 -17.31 0.18
CA ALA A 12 -4.23 -17.99 0.40
C ALA A 12 -3.56 -18.42 -0.91
N GLU A 13 -4.35 -18.84 -1.88
CA GLU A 13 -3.88 -19.31 -3.19
C GLU A 13 -3.28 -18.20 -4.04
N HIS A 14 -3.53 -16.91 -3.71
CA HIS A 14 -3.05 -15.77 -4.46
C HIS A 14 -1.96 -14.97 -3.76
N VAL A 15 -1.45 -15.44 -2.61
CA VAL A 15 -0.41 -14.73 -1.85
C VAL A 15 0.84 -14.46 -2.72
N ALA A 16 1.30 -15.47 -3.48
CA ALA A 16 2.48 -15.30 -4.32
C ALA A 16 2.27 -14.22 -5.39
N GLU A 17 1.08 -14.18 -5.99
CA GLU A 17 0.74 -13.20 -7.02
C GLU A 17 0.67 -11.79 -6.45
N VAL A 18 0.06 -11.63 -5.26
CA VAL A 18 -0.01 -10.36 -4.57
C VAL A 18 1.38 -9.82 -4.27
N GLU A 19 2.27 -10.66 -3.73
CA GLU A 19 3.61 -10.22 -3.35
C GLU A 19 4.48 -9.91 -4.56
N ALA A 20 4.33 -10.67 -5.64
CA ALA A 20 5.04 -10.38 -6.87
C ALA A 20 4.59 -9.02 -7.46
N ALA A 21 3.29 -8.76 -7.47
CA ALA A 21 2.76 -7.48 -7.95
C ALA A 21 3.18 -6.31 -7.05
N ALA A 22 3.19 -6.52 -5.73
CA ALA A 22 3.65 -5.51 -4.78
C ALA A 22 5.13 -5.18 -5.00
N LYS A 23 5.96 -6.19 -5.22
CA LYS A 23 7.39 -5.98 -5.48
C LYS A 23 7.62 -5.17 -6.76
N ARG A 24 6.85 -5.43 -7.81
CA ARG A 24 6.92 -4.63 -9.05
C ARG A 24 6.51 -3.19 -8.80
N MET A 25 5.46 -2.98 -8.03
CA MET A 25 4.99 -1.64 -7.68
C MET A 25 6.04 -0.87 -6.88
N PHE A 26 6.62 -1.49 -5.86
CA PHE A 26 7.66 -0.85 -5.05
C PHE A 26 8.94 -0.60 -5.84
N ALA A 27 9.30 -1.49 -6.78
CA ALA A 27 10.42 -1.25 -7.68
C ALA A 27 10.17 -0.01 -8.56
N ALA A 28 8.95 0.15 -9.06
CA ALA A 28 8.57 1.34 -9.83
C ALA A 28 8.63 2.61 -8.98
N LEU A 29 8.22 2.54 -7.71
CA LEU A 29 8.32 3.64 -6.77
C LEU A 29 9.77 4.04 -6.53
N GLN A 30 10.67 3.07 -6.37
CA GLN A 30 12.10 3.34 -6.19
C GLN A 30 12.70 4.03 -7.41
N GLN A 31 12.22 3.71 -8.60
CA GLN A 31 12.65 4.36 -9.84
C GLN A 31 12.10 5.76 -9.98
N ALA A 32 10.81 5.93 -9.76
CA ALA A 32 10.11 7.20 -9.97
C ALA A 32 10.40 8.22 -8.87
N GLN A 33 10.64 7.76 -7.65
CA GLN A 33 10.89 8.60 -6.47
C GLN A 33 9.90 9.76 -6.34
N PRO A 34 8.58 9.48 -6.31
CA PRO A 34 7.61 10.55 -6.18
C PRO A 34 7.81 11.29 -4.86
N GLN A 35 7.69 12.62 -4.92
CA GLN A 35 7.91 13.47 -3.76
C GLN A 35 6.63 13.57 -2.92
N GLY A 36 6.83 13.79 -1.62
CA GLY A 36 5.73 14.10 -0.70
C GLY A 36 4.95 12.91 -0.19
N ILE A 37 5.43 11.68 -0.42
CA ILE A 37 4.80 10.50 0.14
C ILE A 37 5.81 9.57 0.79
N ARG A 38 5.30 8.78 1.73
CA ARG A 38 5.98 7.62 2.30
C ARG A 38 4.99 6.47 2.29
N TYR A 39 5.44 5.30 1.87
CA TYR A 39 4.52 4.20 1.64
C TYR A 39 5.19 2.89 2.02
N THR A 40 4.51 2.08 2.81
CA THR A 40 5.00 0.75 3.20
C THR A 40 3.86 -0.25 3.23
N SER A 41 4.17 -1.50 3.00
CA SER A 41 3.20 -2.58 3.10
C SER A 41 3.82 -3.72 3.90
N CYS A 42 3.03 -4.25 4.82
CA CYS A 42 3.48 -5.31 5.74
C CYS A 42 2.49 -6.47 5.71
N ARG A 43 3.01 -7.68 5.89
CA ARG A 43 2.20 -8.88 6.00
C ARG A 43 2.12 -9.29 7.46
N LEU A 44 0.92 -9.61 7.93
CA LEU A 44 0.71 -10.14 9.27
C LEU A 44 1.19 -11.61 9.38
N PRO A 45 1.39 -12.10 10.61
CA PRO A 45 1.86 -13.49 10.80
C PRO A 45 0.91 -14.56 10.27
N ASP A 46 -0.35 -14.24 10.04
CA ASP A 46 -1.30 -15.20 9.46
C ASP A 46 -0.98 -15.53 7.99
N GLY A 47 -0.08 -14.77 7.37
CA GLY A 47 0.37 -15.02 6.01
C GLY A 47 -0.58 -14.55 4.90
N VAL A 48 -1.75 -14.04 5.24
CA VAL A 48 -2.77 -13.66 4.25
C VAL A 48 -3.31 -12.24 4.45
N THR A 49 -3.00 -11.61 5.58
CA THR A 49 -3.46 -10.25 5.87
C THR A 49 -2.33 -9.26 5.67
N TYR A 50 -2.63 -8.16 4.99
CA TYR A 50 -1.66 -7.10 4.67
C TYR A 50 -2.15 -5.78 5.19
N VAL A 51 -1.23 -4.98 5.71
CA VAL A 51 -1.50 -3.61 6.17
C VAL A 51 -0.54 -2.70 5.41
N ALA A 52 -1.10 -1.72 4.73
CA ALA A 52 -0.31 -0.68 4.08
C ALA A 52 -0.51 0.64 4.81
N LEU A 53 0.57 1.39 4.96
CA LEU A 53 0.54 2.74 5.53
C LEU A 53 1.04 3.70 4.46
N LEU A 54 0.23 4.73 4.19
CA LEU A 54 0.57 5.78 3.24
C LEU A 54 0.52 7.11 3.95
N GLU A 55 1.66 7.82 3.97
CA GLU A 55 1.73 9.19 4.44
C GLU A 55 1.82 10.12 3.24
N ILE A 56 1.00 11.18 3.24
CA ILE A 56 1.04 12.20 2.20
C ILE A 56 1.27 13.53 2.88
N ASP A 57 2.26 14.31 2.40
CA ASP A 57 2.55 15.65 2.90
C ASP A 57 1.36 16.58 2.65
N ASP A 58 1.15 17.54 3.55
CA ASP A 58 0.07 18.51 3.42
C ASP A 58 0.20 19.28 2.11
N GLY A 59 -0.92 19.41 1.39
CA GLY A 59 -0.96 20.12 0.12
C GLY A 59 -0.43 19.36 -1.07
N VAL A 60 -0.02 18.10 -0.89
CA VAL A 60 0.49 17.25 -1.97
C VAL A 60 -0.63 16.31 -2.43
N ASP A 61 -0.83 16.24 -3.75
CA ASP A 61 -1.74 15.26 -4.35
C ASP A 61 -1.09 13.88 -4.33
N ASN A 62 -1.89 12.86 -4.09
CA ASN A 62 -1.40 11.48 -4.09
C ASN A 62 -0.90 11.10 -5.50
N PRO A 63 0.42 10.85 -5.68
CA PRO A 63 0.96 10.53 -6.99
C PRO A 63 0.79 9.06 -7.39
N LEU A 64 0.40 8.19 -6.47
CA LEU A 64 0.33 6.75 -6.74
C LEU A 64 -0.55 6.39 -7.94
N PRO A 65 -1.75 6.99 -8.10
CA PRO A 65 -2.59 6.64 -9.27
C PRO A 65 -1.97 6.99 -10.62
N THR A 66 -0.90 7.77 -10.66
CA THR A 66 -0.20 8.09 -11.92
C THR A 66 0.78 7.00 -12.33
N LEU A 67 1.12 6.07 -11.43
CA LEU A 67 2.03 4.97 -11.73
C LEU A 67 1.25 3.79 -12.31
N PRO A 68 1.62 3.32 -13.53
CA PRO A 68 0.95 2.15 -14.13
C PRO A 68 1.04 0.91 -13.25
N GLU A 69 2.17 0.69 -12.60
CA GLU A 69 2.37 -0.46 -11.71
C GLU A 69 1.47 -0.44 -10.50
N PHE A 70 1.18 0.76 -9.97
CA PHE A 70 0.22 0.91 -8.88
C PHE A 70 -1.19 0.55 -9.35
N ARG A 71 -1.60 1.06 -10.51
CA ARG A 71 -2.90 0.73 -11.09
C ARG A 71 -3.04 -0.76 -11.37
N ALA A 72 -1.98 -1.40 -11.89
CA ALA A 72 -1.97 -2.83 -12.13
C ALA A 72 -2.13 -3.62 -10.82
N PHE A 73 -1.45 -3.20 -9.77
CA PHE A 73 -1.56 -3.80 -8.46
C PHE A 73 -3.00 -3.69 -7.91
N GLN A 74 -3.61 -2.52 -8.02
CA GLN A 74 -4.98 -2.30 -7.57
C GLN A 74 -5.98 -3.17 -8.33
N GLU A 75 -5.82 -3.30 -9.65
CA GLU A 75 -6.68 -4.16 -10.48
C GLU A 75 -6.52 -5.63 -10.11
N GLY A 76 -5.28 -6.08 -9.88
CA GLY A 76 -5.02 -7.45 -9.45
C GLY A 76 -5.67 -7.75 -8.11
N LEU A 77 -5.57 -6.81 -7.15
CA LEU A 77 -6.13 -7.00 -5.83
C LEU A 77 -7.63 -7.29 -5.86
N LYS A 78 -8.38 -6.69 -6.79
CA LYS A 78 -9.82 -6.95 -6.91
C LYS A 78 -10.13 -8.43 -7.11
N GLN A 79 -9.23 -9.16 -7.75
CA GLN A 79 -9.39 -10.59 -8.01
C GLN A 79 -8.82 -11.45 -6.89
N TRP A 80 -7.83 -10.94 -6.15
CA TRP A 80 -7.06 -11.74 -5.20
C TRP A 80 -7.54 -11.61 -3.76
N VAL A 81 -8.33 -10.58 -3.43
CA VAL A 81 -8.81 -10.37 -2.06
C VAL A 81 -9.93 -11.35 -1.71
N ALA A 82 -9.93 -11.79 -0.46
CA ALA A 82 -10.99 -12.63 0.07
C ALA A 82 -12.24 -11.81 0.43
N GLU A 83 -12.03 -10.52 0.71
CA GLU A 83 -13.09 -9.56 1.06
C GLU A 83 -12.62 -8.18 0.66
N PRO A 84 -13.52 -7.19 0.48
CA PRO A 84 -13.10 -5.85 0.08
C PRO A 84 -12.13 -5.24 1.09
N PRO A 85 -11.05 -4.57 0.62
CA PRO A 85 -10.13 -3.87 1.51
C PRO A 85 -10.84 -2.76 2.28
N THR A 86 -10.35 -2.50 3.49
CA THR A 86 -10.82 -1.37 4.30
C THR A 86 -9.73 -0.33 4.41
N SER A 87 -10.11 0.94 4.45
CA SER A 87 -9.16 2.03 4.66
C SER A 87 -9.63 2.94 5.77
N GLU A 88 -8.69 3.39 6.58
CA GLU A 88 -8.97 4.26 7.71
C GLU A 88 -7.92 5.36 7.77
N PRO A 89 -8.34 6.63 7.95
CA PRO A 89 -7.40 7.68 8.25
C PRO A 89 -6.87 7.51 9.68
N LEU A 90 -5.57 7.75 9.85
CA LEU A 90 -4.91 7.65 11.14
C LEU A 90 -4.46 9.03 11.60
N THR A 91 -4.56 9.28 12.91
CA THR A 91 -3.98 10.45 13.52
C THR A 91 -2.67 10.05 14.19
N VAL A 92 -1.56 10.65 13.73
CA VAL A 92 -0.25 10.37 14.31
C VAL A 92 -0.14 11.13 15.63
N ILE A 93 0.04 10.42 16.73
CA ILE A 93 0.18 11.03 18.06
C ILE A 93 1.65 11.17 18.46
N GLY A 94 2.55 10.51 17.74
CA GLY A 94 3.98 10.59 17.98
C GLY A 94 4.70 9.73 16.97
N SER A 95 5.95 10.09 16.64
CA SER A 95 6.73 9.34 15.68
C SER A 95 8.22 9.53 15.98
N TYR A 96 8.98 8.45 15.85
CA TYR A 96 10.43 8.49 15.99
C TYR A 96 11.06 7.69 14.87
N ARG A 97 11.63 8.38 13.89
CA ARG A 97 12.31 7.80 12.72
C ARG A 97 11.44 6.86 11.88
N PHE A 98 10.12 6.97 11.99
CA PHE A 98 9.20 6.07 11.30
C PHE A 98 8.66 6.70 10.01
N PHE A 99 8.37 7.96 10.05
CA PHE A 99 7.88 8.71 8.88
C PHE A 99 8.79 9.87 8.54
#